data_955210a3c53b6bae7a3a2892b9db70b9
#
_entry.id   955210a3c53b6bae7a3a2892b9db70b9
#
_cell.length_a   1.000
_cell.length_b   1.000
_cell.length_c   1.000
_cell.angle_alpha   90.00
_cell.angle_beta   90.00
_cell.angle_gamma   90.00
#
_symmetry.space_group_name_H-M   'P 1'
#
loop_
_entity.id
_entity.type
_entity.pdbx_description
1 polymer ?
#
loop_
_entity_poly.entity_id
_entity_poly.type
_entity_poly.pdbx_seq_one_letter_code
_entity_poly.pdbx_strand_id
1 'polypeptide(L)'
;MTDEELTRGPSSSGNVPAVSARGFGYRHAGRKAAVLNDITLDVERGEKVLLLGASGVGKSTLLAAIAGVLGDDSDGEATGELLIEGCTPASARGAVGLVLQDPDSQTISARVGDDVAFGAENLGVAPAEIGNRVRASLDVVGLD
;
A
#
# COMPACT_ATOMS: atom_id res chain seq x y z
N MET A 1 -19.58 -23.14 6.05
CA MET A 1 -19.80 -22.35 4.81
C MET A 1 -18.46 -21.78 4.45
N THR A 2 -17.94 -22.17 3.35
CA THR A 2 -16.62 -22.46 2.87
C THR A 2 -15.64 -21.27 2.97
N ASP A 3 -14.58 -21.48 3.77
CA ASP A 3 -13.32 -20.72 3.70
C ASP A 3 -12.73 -20.96 2.31
N GLU A 4 -12.76 -19.97 1.45
CA GLU A 4 -12.04 -19.99 0.19
C GLU A 4 -10.62 -19.46 0.44
N GLU A 5 -9.78 -20.42 0.74
CA GLU A 5 -8.36 -20.36 1.04
C GLU A 5 -7.57 -19.75 -0.13
N LEU A 6 -7.06 -18.54 0.07
CA LEU A 6 -6.04 -17.92 -0.77
C LEU A 6 -4.68 -18.62 -0.52
N THR A 7 -4.57 -19.88 -0.95
CA THR A 7 -3.28 -20.60 -0.94
C THR A 7 -2.62 -20.50 -2.31
N ARG A 8 -1.75 -19.49 -2.50
CA ARG A 8 -0.60 -19.63 -3.40
C ARG A 8 0.61 -20.06 -2.58
N GLY A 9 1.14 -21.24 -2.87
CA GLY A 9 2.35 -21.74 -2.27
C GLY A 9 3.57 -20.85 -2.59
N PRO A 10 4.67 -20.95 -1.81
CA PRO A 10 5.85 -20.10 -1.94
C PRO A 10 6.49 -20.28 -3.33
N SER A 11 6.68 -19.18 -4.06
CA SER A 11 7.42 -19.18 -5.31
C SER A 11 8.91 -19.36 -5.03
N SER A 12 9.51 -20.37 -5.63
CA SER A 12 10.91 -20.81 -5.42
C SER A 12 11.90 -20.13 -6.37
N SER A 13 11.73 -18.84 -6.69
CA SER A 13 12.75 -18.08 -7.40
C SER A 13 13.42 -17.13 -6.41
N GLY A 14 14.76 -17.11 -6.38
CA GLY A 14 15.56 -16.29 -5.46
C GLY A 14 15.43 -14.76 -5.66
N ASN A 15 14.30 -14.30 -6.15
CA ASN A 15 13.92 -12.91 -6.30
C ASN A 15 13.05 -12.48 -5.12
N VAL A 16 13.33 -11.32 -4.53
CA VAL A 16 12.53 -10.76 -3.44
C VAL A 16 11.19 -10.29 -4.02
N PRO A 17 10.05 -10.82 -3.51
CA PRO A 17 8.72 -10.37 -3.96
C PRO A 17 8.53 -8.88 -3.73
N ALA A 18 7.68 -8.25 -4.55
CA ALA A 18 7.27 -6.86 -4.33
C ALA A 18 6.51 -6.71 -3.00
N VAL A 19 5.65 -7.67 -2.69
CA VAL A 19 4.95 -7.77 -1.40
C VAL A 19 5.04 -9.21 -0.89
N SER A 20 5.35 -9.38 0.38
CA SER A 20 5.35 -10.68 1.05
C SER A 20 4.62 -10.56 2.39
N ALA A 21 3.65 -11.41 2.63
CA ALA A 21 2.96 -11.54 3.92
C ALA A 21 3.05 -12.97 4.43
N ARG A 22 3.29 -13.14 5.73
CA ARG A 22 3.39 -14.43 6.40
C ARG A 22 2.62 -14.38 7.71
N GLY A 23 1.44 -15.02 7.72
CA GLY A 23 0.58 -15.02 8.89
C GLY A 23 0.19 -13.60 9.33
N PHE A 24 0.15 -12.64 8.40
CA PHE A 24 -0.09 -11.25 8.74
C PHE A 24 -1.52 -11.05 9.23
N GLY A 25 -1.64 -10.40 10.38
CA GLY A 25 -2.91 -10.00 10.96
C GLY A 25 -2.86 -8.56 11.43
N TYR A 26 -4.04 -7.92 11.52
CA TYR A 26 -4.14 -6.58 12.06
C TYR A 26 -5.45 -6.38 12.83
N ARG A 27 -5.34 -5.74 13.98
CA ARG A 27 -6.46 -5.37 14.86
C ARG A 27 -6.39 -3.89 15.19
N HIS A 28 -7.40 -3.13 14.82
CA HIS A 28 -7.49 -1.71 15.19
C HIS A 28 -7.60 -1.55 16.72
N ALA A 29 -7.02 -0.48 17.24
CA ALA A 29 -7.13 -0.12 18.66
C ALA A 29 -8.60 -0.04 19.09
N GLY A 30 -8.89 -0.53 20.29
CA GLY A 30 -10.25 -0.58 20.83
C GLY A 30 -11.19 -1.61 20.19
N ARG A 31 -10.76 -2.36 19.18
CA ARG A 31 -11.54 -3.48 18.62
C ARG A 31 -11.14 -4.81 19.25
N LYS A 32 -12.14 -5.68 19.52
CA LYS A 32 -11.91 -7.02 20.10
C LYS A 32 -11.45 -8.03 19.03
N ALA A 33 -11.93 -7.90 17.80
CA ALA A 33 -11.63 -8.80 16.70
C ALA A 33 -10.59 -8.18 15.76
N ALA A 34 -9.67 -9.00 15.26
CA ALA A 34 -8.79 -8.65 14.16
C ALA A 34 -9.61 -8.44 12.89
N VAL A 35 -9.22 -7.42 12.10
CA VAL A 35 -9.81 -7.15 10.78
C VAL A 35 -9.07 -7.94 9.69
N LEU A 36 -7.80 -8.22 9.91
CA LEU A 36 -7.01 -9.14 9.09
C LEU A 36 -6.52 -10.27 9.98
N ASN A 37 -6.57 -11.49 9.48
CA ASN A 37 -6.18 -12.66 10.25
C ASN A 37 -5.48 -13.65 9.32
N ASP A 38 -4.24 -14.01 9.67
CA ASP A 38 -3.44 -15.05 9.03
C ASP A 38 -3.29 -14.91 7.51
N ILE A 39 -3.07 -13.69 7.03
CA ILE A 39 -2.87 -13.42 5.61
C ILE A 39 -1.47 -13.91 5.20
N THR A 40 -1.42 -14.84 4.25
CA THR A 40 -0.18 -15.34 3.67
C THR A 40 -0.27 -15.24 2.15
N LEU A 41 0.58 -14.38 1.57
CA LEU A 41 0.63 -14.16 0.13
C LEU A 41 2.00 -13.64 -0.30
N ASP A 42 2.34 -13.85 -1.56
CA ASP A 42 3.42 -13.18 -2.26
C ASP A 42 2.86 -12.52 -3.52
N VAL A 43 3.34 -11.32 -3.80
CA VAL A 43 3.09 -10.59 -5.05
C VAL A 43 4.44 -10.33 -5.70
N GLU A 44 4.63 -10.86 -6.88
CA GLU A 44 5.87 -10.68 -7.63
C GLU A 44 5.93 -9.30 -8.30
N ARG A 45 7.15 -8.86 -8.65
CA ARG A 45 7.33 -7.62 -9.39
C ARG A 45 6.63 -7.68 -10.75
N GLY A 46 5.82 -6.66 -11.07
CA GLY A 46 5.03 -6.58 -12.29
C GLY A 46 3.76 -7.43 -12.30
N GLU A 47 3.49 -8.19 -11.24
CA GLU A 47 2.26 -8.95 -11.11
C GLU A 47 1.05 -8.02 -10.90
N LYS A 48 -0.06 -8.36 -11.56
CA LYS A 48 -1.35 -7.67 -11.39
C LYS A 48 -2.27 -8.56 -10.56
N VAL A 49 -2.62 -8.11 -9.38
CA VAL A 49 -3.45 -8.85 -8.42
C VAL A 49 -4.80 -8.19 -8.26
N LEU A 50 -5.87 -8.95 -8.36
CA LEU A 50 -7.23 -8.51 -8.08
C LEU A 50 -7.65 -9.02 -6.70
N LEU A 51 -7.87 -8.10 -5.75
CA LEU A 51 -8.33 -8.40 -4.41
C LEU A 51 -9.86 -8.31 -4.34
N LEU A 52 -10.53 -9.46 -4.23
CA LEU A 52 -11.99 -9.56 -4.15
C LEU A 52 -12.43 -9.92 -2.72
N GLY A 53 -13.63 -9.52 -2.37
CA GLY A 53 -14.25 -9.84 -1.08
C GLY A 53 -15.41 -8.91 -0.75
N ALA A 54 -16.24 -9.31 0.21
CA ALA A 54 -17.37 -8.51 0.70
C ALA A 54 -16.93 -7.13 1.25
N SER A 55 -17.87 -6.19 1.32
CA SER A 55 -17.60 -4.90 1.98
C SER A 55 -17.27 -5.14 3.46
N GLY A 56 -16.28 -4.41 3.96
CA GLY A 56 -15.86 -4.50 5.38
C GLY A 56 -14.96 -5.69 5.74
N VAL A 57 -14.59 -6.57 4.79
CA VAL A 57 -13.74 -7.74 5.06
C VAL A 57 -12.25 -7.39 5.32
N GLY A 58 -11.84 -6.13 5.21
CA GLY A 58 -10.47 -5.71 5.49
C GLY A 58 -9.61 -5.40 4.25
N LYS A 59 -10.17 -5.40 3.02
CA LYS A 59 -9.41 -5.10 1.79
C LYS A 59 -8.65 -3.77 1.87
N SER A 60 -9.33 -2.70 2.25
CA SER A 60 -8.72 -1.37 2.38
C SER A 60 -7.69 -1.33 3.51
N THR A 61 -7.90 -2.09 4.59
CA THR A 61 -6.92 -2.23 5.68
C THR A 61 -5.65 -2.94 5.20
N LEU A 62 -5.79 -4.00 4.40
CA LEU A 62 -4.63 -4.68 3.81
C LEU A 62 -3.86 -3.75 2.86
N LEU A 63 -4.55 -3.02 1.99
CA LEU A 63 -3.89 -2.04 1.10
C LEU A 63 -3.20 -0.93 1.89
N ALA A 64 -3.83 -0.43 2.96
CA ALA A 64 -3.23 0.56 3.85
C ALA A 64 -2.01 0.00 4.60
N ALA A 65 -2.04 -1.27 5.02
CA ALA A 65 -0.89 -1.95 5.61
C ALA A 65 0.28 -2.03 4.63
N ILE A 66 0.02 -2.47 3.40
CA ILE A 66 1.03 -2.56 2.32
C ILE A 66 1.63 -1.18 2.02
N ALA A 67 0.81 -0.14 1.99
CA ALA A 67 1.26 1.23 1.75
C ALA A 67 1.99 1.88 2.95
N GLY A 68 2.04 1.20 4.11
CA GLY A 68 2.67 1.73 5.31
C GLY A 68 1.95 2.94 5.93
N VAL A 69 0.64 3.06 5.66
CA VAL A 69 -0.21 4.15 6.17
C VAL A 69 -1.19 3.70 7.26
N LEU A 70 -1.14 2.44 7.69
CA LEU A 70 -1.68 2.08 8.99
C LEU A 70 -0.84 2.79 10.04
N GLY A 71 -1.49 3.47 10.97
CA GLY A 71 -0.86 4.23 12.03
C GLY A 71 0.17 3.43 12.83
N ASP A 72 0.82 4.11 13.75
CA ASP A 72 1.77 3.50 14.69
C ASP A 72 1.06 2.57 15.70
N ASP A 73 1.79 2.03 16.65
CA ASP A 73 1.31 1.08 17.66
C ASP A 73 0.10 1.59 18.48
N SER A 74 -0.18 2.91 18.44
CA SER A 74 -1.35 3.51 19.11
C SER A 74 -2.66 3.23 18.35
N ASP A 75 -2.60 2.98 17.06
CA ASP A 75 -3.77 2.81 16.19
C ASP A 75 -4.20 1.35 16.03
N GLY A 76 -3.35 0.39 16.39
CA GLY A 76 -3.66 -1.02 16.34
C GLY A 76 -2.49 -1.94 16.61
N GLU A 77 -2.73 -3.22 16.51
CA GLU A 77 -1.72 -4.27 16.67
C GLU A 77 -1.59 -5.10 15.39
N ALA A 78 -0.38 -5.21 14.91
CA ALA A 78 -0.02 -6.12 13.83
C ALA A 78 0.53 -7.43 14.38
N THR A 79 0.26 -8.54 13.72
CA THR A 79 0.82 -9.87 13.99
C THR A 79 1.39 -10.46 12.70
N GLY A 80 2.27 -11.45 12.83
CA GLY A 80 2.95 -12.03 11.67
C GLY A 80 3.93 -11.07 11.02
N GLU A 81 4.15 -11.21 9.72
CA GLU A 81 5.12 -10.43 8.96
C GLU A 81 4.50 -9.87 7.69
N LEU A 82 4.80 -8.59 7.37
CA LEU A 82 4.49 -7.96 6.09
C LEU A 82 5.74 -7.24 5.62
N LEU A 83 6.20 -7.56 4.42
CA LEU A 83 7.40 -6.97 3.82
C LEU A 83 7.07 -6.41 2.43
N ILE A 84 7.67 -5.26 2.13
CA ILE A 84 7.66 -4.60 0.83
C ILE A 84 9.10 -4.62 0.33
N GLU A 85 9.36 -5.37 -0.74
CA GLU A 85 10.71 -5.55 -1.28
C GLU A 85 11.74 -5.99 -0.20
N GLY A 86 11.29 -6.80 0.76
CA GLY A 86 12.11 -7.29 1.87
C GLY A 86 12.28 -6.33 3.04
N CYS A 87 11.66 -5.15 3.00
CA CYS A 87 11.68 -4.15 4.08
C CYS A 87 10.31 -4.03 4.75
N THR A 88 10.27 -3.59 6.00
CA THR A 88 8.98 -3.27 6.64
C THR A 88 8.27 -2.14 5.90
N PRO A 89 6.91 -2.09 5.88
CA PRO A 89 6.17 -1.02 5.21
C PRO A 89 6.58 0.39 5.65
N ALA A 90 6.88 0.57 6.93
CA ALA A 90 7.36 1.84 7.47
C ALA A 90 8.72 2.27 6.89
N SER A 91 9.61 1.31 6.64
CA SER A 91 10.93 1.56 6.03
C SER A 91 10.86 1.72 4.51
N ALA A 92 9.82 1.18 3.88
CA ALA A 92 9.58 1.22 2.44
C ALA A 92 8.67 2.39 2.01
N ARG A 93 8.50 3.41 2.85
CA ARG A 93 7.67 4.59 2.53
C ARG A 93 8.14 5.23 1.21
N GLY A 94 7.16 5.49 0.32
CA GLY A 94 7.43 6.00 -1.02
C GLY A 94 7.67 4.93 -2.10
N ALA A 95 7.86 3.65 -1.72
CA ALA A 95 7.92 2.54 -2.67
C ALA A 95 6.52 2.10 -3.14
N VAL A 96 5.48 2.39 -2.36
CA VAL A 96 4.09 2.02 -2.64
C VAL A 96 3.23 3.27 -2.83
N GLY A 97 2.58 3.38 -3.98
CA GLY A 97 1.51 4.37 -4.20
C GLY A 97 0.15 3.78 -3.81
N LEU A 98 -0.66 4.55 -3.10
CA LEU A 98 -2.03 4.19 -2.72
C LEU A 98 -3.03 5.17 -3.33
N VAL A 99 -3.96 4.66 -4.11
CA VAL A 99 -5.12 5.42 -4.60
C VAL A 99 -6.33 5.06 -3.75
N LEU A 100 -6.87 6.05 -3.04
CA LEU A 100 -8.04 5.85 -2.19
C LEU A 100 -9.34 5.91 -3.00
N GLN A 101 -10.42 5.44 -2.39
CA GLN A 101 -11.76 5.41 -3.01
C GLN A 101 -12.36 6.82 -3.17
N ASP A 102 -11.99 7.76 -2.31
CA ASP A 102 -12.44 9.14 -2.32
C ASP A 102 -11.27 10.06 -2.74
N PRO A 103 -11.18 10.47 -4.02
CA PRO A 103 -10.09 11.32 -4.50
C PRO A 103 -10.12 12.72 -3.91
N ASP A 104 -11.30 13.25 -3.59
CA ASP A 104 -11.43 14.61 -3.06
C ASP A 104 -10.77 14.76 -1.69
N SER A 105 -10.77 13.68 -0.89
CA SER A 105 -10.10 13.67 0.41
C SER A 105 -8.57 13.67 0.33
N GLN A 106 -8.01 13.44 -0.85
CA GLN A 106 -6.56 13.40 -1.10
C GLN A 106 -6.00 14.72 -1.63
N THR A 107 -6.86 15.62 -2.11
CA THR A 107 -6.45 16.91 -2.65
C THR A 107 -6.01 17.82 -1.52
N ILE A 108 -4.75 18.25 -1.54
CA ILE A 108 -4.11 19.09 -0.53
C ILE A 108 -3.96 20.52 -1.04
N SER A 109 -3.69 20.68 -2.35
CA SER A 109 -3.37 21.96 -2.97
C SER A 109 -4.46 22.40 -3.94
N ALA A 110 -4.64 23.72 -4.04
CA ALA A 110 -5.61 24.31 -4.97
C ALA A 110 -5.17 24.27 -6.44
N ARG A 111 -3.90 23.95 -6.72
CA ARG A 111 -3.31 23.85 -8.06
C ARG A 111 -2.85 22.44 -8.30
N VAL A 112 -3.25 21.88 -9.42
CA VAL A 112 -2.93 20.48 -9.79
C VAL A 112 -1.42 20.21 -9.78
N GLY A 113 -0.62 21.12 -10.34
CA GLY A 113 0.84 20.96 -10.36
C GLY A 113 1.48 20.91 -8.97
N ASP A 114 0.99 21.74 -8.04
CA ASP A 114 1.48 21.79 -6.66
C ASP A 114 1.04 20.52 -5.89
N ASP A 115 -0.16 20.02 -6.17
CA ASP A 115 -0.68 18.80 -5.57
C ASP A 115 0.12 17.56 -6.01
N VAL A 116 0.43 17.46 -7.29
CA VAL A 116 1.30 16.39 -7.83
C VAL A 116 2.73 16.52 -7.31
N ALA A 117 3.25 17.74 -7.12
CA ALA A 117 4.59 17.99 -6.58
C ALA A 117 4.74 17.56 -5.12
N PHE A 118 3.67 17.66 -4.34
CA PHE A 118 3.66 17.43 -2.88
C PHE A 118 4.31 16.10 -2.47
N GLY A 119 3.99 15.01 -3.17
CA GLY A 119 4.58 13.70 -2.90
C GLY A 119 6.09 13.67 -3.13
N ALA A 120 6.56 14.29 -4.22
CA ALA A 120 7.99 14.36 -4.54
C ALA A 120 8.75 15.25 -3.53
N GLU A 121 8.15 16.34 -3.08
CA GLU A 121 8.70 17.23 -2.06
C GLU A 121 8.87 16.50 -0.72
N ASN A 122 7.87 15.75 -0.27
CA ASN A 122 7.92 14.97 0.96
C ASN A 122 8.95 13.84 0.91
N LEU A 123 9.26 13.32 -0.28
CA LEU A 123 10.30 12.32 -0.50
C LEU A 123 11.70 12.94 -0.65
N GLY A 124 11.82 14.27 -0.53
CA GLY A 124 13.10 14.97 -0.62
C GLY A 124 13.71 14.98 -2.02
N VAL A 125 12.89 14.88 -3.08
CA VAL A 125 13.36 15.00 -4.46
C VAL A 125 13.93 16.40 -4.69
N ALA A 126 15.05 16.49 -5.41
CA ALA A 126 15.68 17.76 -5.71
C ALA A 126 14.73 18.71 -6.45
N PRO A 127 14.61 19.99 -6.06
CA PRO A 127 13.66 20.95 -6.67
C PRO A 127 13.77 21.04 -8.19
N ALA A 128 14.97 20.94 -8.73
CA ALA A 128 15.20 20.95 -10.19
C ALA A 128 14.57 19.76 -10.94
N GLU A 129 14.32 18.66 -10.24
CA GLU A 129 13.73 17.43 -10.80
C GLU A 129 12.21 17.40 -10.65
N ILE A 130 11.65 18.05 -9.62
CA ILE A 130 10.20 18.01 -9.31
C ILE A 130 9.36 18.44 -10.51
N GLY A 131 9.70 19.55 -11.16
CA GLY A 131 8.97 20.04 -12.32
C GLY A 131 8.92 19.06 -13.52
N ASN A 132 9.96 18.26 -13.70
CA ASN A 132 9.99 17.22 -14.73
C ASN A 132 9.11 16.03 -14.34
N ARG A 133 9.14 15.63 -13.07
CA ARG A 133 8.28 14.55 -12.54
C ARG A 133 6.80 14.92 -12.61
N VAL A 134 6.45 16.14 -12.21
CA VAL A 134 5.07 16.66 -12.31
C VAL A 134 4.57 16.57 -13.75
N ARG A 135 5.35 17.08 -14.69
CA ARG A 135 4.99 17.06 -16.12
C ARG A 135 4.80 15.64 -16.63
N ALA A 136 5.76 14.76 -16.37
CA ALA A 136 5.68 13.36 -16.75
C ALA A 136 4.46 12.63 -16.15
N SER A 137 4.10 12.95 -14.90
CA SER A 137 2.94 12.36 -14.23
C SER A 137 1.62 12.84 -14.86
N LEU A 138 1.54 14.12 -15.23
CA LEU A 138 0.36 14.68 -15.90
C LEU A 138 0.20 14.12 -17.32
N ASP A 139 1.28 14.03 -18.08
CA ASP A 139 1.29 13.44 -19.44
C ASP A 139 0.74 11.99 -19.44
N VAL A 140 1.13 11.17 -18.44
CA VAL A 140 0.66 9.77 -18.32
C VAL A 140 -0.85 9.66 -18.17
N VAL A 141 -1.49 10.66 -17.56
CA VAL A 141 -2.96 10.70 -17.36
C VAL A 141 -3.68 11.60 -18.37
N GLY A 142 -2.95 12.13 -19.36
CA GLY A 142 -3.51 12.95 -20.45
C GLY A 142 -3.88 14.38 -20.01
N LEU A 143 -3.19 14.93 -19.05
CA LEU A 143 -3.32 16.31 -18.56
C LEU A 143 -2.04 17.06 -18.93
N ASP A 144 -2.03 17.75 -20.06
CA ASP A 144 -0.92 18.61 -20.57
C ASP A 144 -1.18 20.11 -20.26
#